data_8ad9ccd1f495170b5b0e83497c54dc50
#
_entry.id   8ad9ccd1f495170b5b0e83497c54dc50
#
_cell.length_a   1.000
_cell.length_b   1.000
_cell.length_c   1.000
_cell.angle_alpha   90.00
_cell.angle_beta   90.00
_cell.angle_gamma   90.00
#
_symmetry.space_group_name_H-M   'P 1'
#
loop_
_entity.id
_entity.type
_entity.pdbx_description
1 polymer ?
#
loop_
_entity_poly.entity_id
_entity_poly.type
_entity_poly.pdbx_seq_one_letter_code
_entity_poly.pdbx_strand_id
1 'polypeptide(L)'
;MEIPKVFISYSHDSQVHKQWVLQLVIRLRNNGIDAIIDQFELSLGDDLPHFMETNLATADKIIMVCTDTYVKKANLGEGGVGYEKMIITSNLLKKINENKIIPIVRQSSVTELPTFLKTKLYINFSTDGEYEFNYDNLVRSIHKAPLYIKPPVGNNPFLTVNETPISPYKSLLDELLKAIANEQGTSNYASMKEVNNVLNFSGGLLRALSINLIDLEYIQLDNSNSFKFVVITNKVSCPEIG
;
A
#
# COMPACT_ATOMS: atom_id res chain seq x y z
N MET A 1 -8.59 18.65 -16.60
CA MET A 1 -8.93 17.44 -15.78
C MET A 1 -10.24 16.91 -16.31
N GLU A 2 -10.32 15.62 -16.55
CA GLU A 2 -11.56 14.95 -16.95
C GLU A 2 -12.49 14.85 -15.72
N ILE A 3 -13.77 15.19 -15.91
CA ILE A 3 -14.76 15.12 -14.82
C ILE A 3 -15.14 13.65 -14.63
N PRO A 4 -14.90 13.04 -13.45
CA PRO A 4 -15.24 11.63 -13.23
C PRO A 4 -16.74 11.42 -13.21
N LYS A 5 -17.22 10.45 -14.01
CA LYS A 5 -18.62 10.03 -14.09
C LYS A 5 -18.90 8.94 -13.06
N VAL A 6 -19.84 9.17 -12.14
CA VAL A 6 -20.14 8.28 -11.03
C VAL A 6 -21.61 7.91 -10.99
N PHE A 7 -21.89 6.61 -11.09
CA PHE A 7 -23.26 6.10 -10.97
C PHE A 7 -23.57 5.71 -9.52
N ILE A 8 -24.74 6.10 -9.02
CA ILE A 8 -25.17 5.81 -7.65
C ILE A 8 -26.26 4.73 -7.66
N SER A 9 -25.92 3.58 -7.09
CA SER A 9 -26.85 2.46 -6.87
C SER A 9 -27.32 2.45 -5.41
N TYR A 10 -28.62 2.49 -5.17
CA TYR A 10 -29.19 2.50 -3.84
C TYR A 10 -30.59 1.89 -3.82
N SER A 11 -31.08 1.52 -2.64
CA SER A 11 -32.46 1.02 -2.46
C SER A 11 -33.42 2.13 -2.03
N HIS A 12 -34.66 2.07 -2.52
CA HIS A 12 -35.70 3.03 -2.16
C HIS A 12 -36.36 2.65 -0.83
N ASP A 13 -35.59 2.60 0.26
CA ASP A 13 -36.04 2.10 1.57
C ASP A 13 -37.07 3.02 2.23
N SER A 14 -36.83 4.33 2.17
CA SER A 14 -37.70 5.34 2.73
C SER A 14 -37.47 6.70 2.05
N GLN A 15 -38.39 7.66 2.24
CA GLN A 15 -38.18 9.02 1.76
C GLN A 15 -36.97 9.69 2.42
N VAL A 16 -36.71 9.43 3.69
CA VAL A 16 -35.54 9.94 4.41
C VAL A 16 -34.27 9.42 3.79
N HIS A 17 -34.22 8.14 3.43
CA HIS A 17 -33.05 7.56 2.75
C HIS A 17 -32.87 8.15 1.34
N LYS A 18 -33.94 8.30 0.57
CA LYS A 18 -33.91 8.96 -0.76
C LYS A 18 -33.35 10.38 -0.68
N GLN A 19 -33.80 11.17 0.29
CA GLN A 19 -33.31 12.52 0.53
C GLN A 19 -31.83 12.54 0.93
N TRP A 20 -31.38 11.62 1.75
CA TRP A 20 -29.99 11.51 2.14
C TRP A 20 -29.09 11.20 0.91
N VAL A 21 -29.50 10.27 0.05
CA VAL A 21 -28.78 9.95 -1.19
C VAL A 21 -28.76 11.17 -2.12
N LEU A 22 -29.88 11.86 -2.26
CA LEU A 22 -29.98 13.10 -3.05
C LEU A 22 -28.98 14.16 -2.56
N GLN A 23 -28.90 14.40 -1.25
CA GLN A 23 -27.93 15.33 -0.67
C GLN A 23 -26.48 14.91 -0.91
N LEU A 24 -26.17 13.63 -0.79
CA LEU A 24 -24.85 13.10 -1.12
C LEU A 24 -24.49 13.40 -2.58
N VAL A 25 -25.43 13.16 -3.52
CA VAL A 25 -25.21 13.40 -4.95
C VAL A 25 -25.00 14.88 -5.24
N ILE A 26 -25.81 15.76 -4.67
CA ILE A 26 -25.66 17.22 -4.81
C ILE A 26 -24.26 17.65 -4.33
N ARG A 27 -23.80 17.14 -3.20
CA ARG A 27 -22.45 17.45 -2.68
C ARG A 27 -21.34 16.92 -3.60
N LEU A 28 -21.46 15.71 -4.14
CA LEU A 28 -20.51 15.15 -5.10
C LEU A 28 -20.42 16.02 -6.36
N ARG A 29 -21.57 16.46 -6.90
CA ARG A 29 -21.60 17.37 -8.07
C ARG A 29 -20.95 18.71 -7.76
N ASN A 30 -21.16 19.27 -6.59
CA ASN A 30 -20.50 20.51 -6.13
C ASN A 30 -18.98 20.36 -5.98
N ASN A 31 -18.48 19.12 -5.85
CA ASN A 31 -17.05 18.81 -5.78
C ASN A 31 -16.48 18.29 -7.11
N GLY A 32 -17.11 18.62 -8.24
CA GLY A 32 -16.58 18.33 -9.58
C GLY A 32 -16.71 16.87 -10.03
N ILE A 33 -17.71 16.16 -9.51
CA ILE A 33 -18.01 14.77 -9.88
C ILE A 33 -19.34 14.75 -10.62
N ASP A 34 -19.39 14.18 -11.82
CA ASP A 34 -20.64 13.95 -12.55
C ASP A 34 -21.37 12.73 -11.97
N ALA A 35 -22.03 12.96 -10.82
CA ALA A 35 -22.79 11.95 -10.11
C ALA A 35 -24.19 11.81 -10.69
N ILE A 36 -24.54 10.58 -11.10
CA ILE A 36 -25.77 10.21 -11.81
C ILE A 36 -26.66 9.39 -10.89
N ILE A 37 -27.92 9.78 -10.82
CA ILE A 37 -28.96 9.17 -9.99
C ILE A 37 -30.30 9.16 -10.73
N ASP A 38 -31.12 8.15 -10.48
CA ASP A 38 -32.46 8.02 -11.06
C ASP A 38 -33.36 9.25 -10.82
N GLN A 39 -33.25 9.85 -9.62
CA GLN A 39 -34.07 11.02 -9.25
C GLN A 39 -33.81 12.27 -10.11
N PHE A 40 -32.69 12.35 -10.82
CA PHE A 40 -32.38 13.45 -11.74
C PHE A 40 -32.68 13.09 -13.20
N GLU A 41 -32.51 11.84 -13.56
CA GLU A 41 -32.43 11.42 -14.95
C GLU A 41 -33.69 10.74 -15.46
N LEU A 42 -34.52 10.15 -14.54
CA LEU A 42 -35.69 9.39 -14.93
C LEU A 42 -37.01 10.13 -14.69
N SER A 43 -37.87 10.05 -15.67
CA SER A 43 -39.25 10.47 -15.63
C SER A 43 -40.21 9.28 -15.57
N LEU A 44 -41.48 9.54 -15.27
CA LEU A 44 -42.51 8.49 -15.30
C LEU A 44 -42.64 7.90 -16.71
N GLY A 45 -42.50 6.59 -16.81
CA GLY A 45 -42.53 5.84 -18.08
C GLY A 45 -41.20 5.49 -18.66
N ASP A 46 -40.09 5.99 -18.10
CA ASP A 46 -38.74 5.65 -18.56
C ASP A 46 -38.34 4.21 -18.18
N ASP A 47 -37.45 3.63 -18.97
CA ASP A 47 -36.95 2.27 -18.81
C ASP A 47 -35.80 2.22 -17.80
N LEU A 48 -36.12 1.86 -16.56
CA LEU A 48 -35.16 1.73 -15.47
C LEU A 48 -34.06 0.68 -15.75
N PRO A 49 -34.32 -0.54 -16.27
CA PRO A 49 -33.31 -1.49 -16.70
C PRO A 49 -32.30 -0.91 -17.67
N HIS A 50 -32.77 -0.27 -18.72
CA HIS A 50 -31.90 0.35 -19.72
C HIS A 50 -31.02 1.46 -19.13
N PHE A 51 -31.60 2.30 -18.29
CA PHE A 51 -30.86 3.35 -17.56
C PHE A 51 -29.74 2.76 -16.71
N MET A 52 -30.02 1.70 -15.95
CA MET A 52 -29.02 1.02 -15.13
C MET A 52 -27.91 0.41 -15.98
N GLU A 53 -28.23 -0.38 -16.99
CA GLU A 53 -27.23 -1.06 -17.83
C GLU A 53 -26.32 -0.05 -18.52
N THR A 54 -26.88 1.02 -19.06
CA THR A 54 -26.13 2.10 -19.73
C THR A 54 -25.14 2.77 -18.77
N ASN A 55 -25.58 3.13 -17.55
CA ASN A 55 -24.75 3.83 -16.60
C ASN A 55 -23.74 2.91 -15.93
N LEU A 56 -24.06 1.63 -15.67
CA LEU A 56 -23.09 0.64 -15.21
C LEU A 56 -21.94 0.43 -16.21
N ALA A 57 -22.25 0.44 -17.51
CA ALA A 57 -21.24 0.29 -18.56
C ALA A 57 -20.34 1.53 -18.69
N THR A 58 -20.92 2.73 -18.66
CA THR A 58 -20.25 3.99 -19.02
C THR A 58 -19.61 4.73 -17.83
N ALA A 59 -20.05 4.50 -16.59
CA ALA A 59 -19.50 5.17 -15.42
C ALA A 59 -18.04 4.78 -15.15
N ASP A 60 -17.23 5.73 -14.68
CA ASP A 60 -15.86 5.50 -14.20
C ASP A 60 -15.85 4.81 -12.85
N LYS A 61 -16.78 5.19 -11.97
CA LYS A 61 -17.00 4.61 -10.66
C LYS A 61 -18.49 4.39 -10.39
N ILE A 62 -18.77 3.41 -9.54
CA ILE A 62 -20.11 3.04 -9.11
C ILE A 62 -20.12 3.06 -7.59
N ILE A 63 -20.93 3.92 -6.99
CA ILE A 63 -21.16 3.93 -5.54
C ILE A 63 -22.37 3.04 -5.24
N MET A 64 -22.17 2.03 -4.39
CA MET A 64 -23.23 1.18 -3.89
C MET A 64 -23.57 1.58 -2.45
N VAL A 65 -24.77 2.14 -2.23
CA VAL A 65 -25.24 2.55 -0.90
C VAL A 65 -25.87 1.34 -0.20
N CYS A 66 -25.06 0.64 0.59
CA CYS A 66 -25.45 -0.61 1.25
C CYS A 66 -26.20 -0.32 2.55
N THR A 67 -27.52 -0.28 2.50
CA THR A 67 -28.42 -0.36 3.66
C THR A 67 -28.70 -1.82 4.00
N ASP A 68 -29.33 -2.08 5.16
CA ASP A 68 -29.80 -3.43 5.52
C ASP A 68 -30.71 -4.02 4.45
N THR A 69 -31.63 -3.20 3.90
CA THR A 69 -32.54 -3.58 2.81
C THR A 69 -31.81 -3.85 1.52
N TYR A 70 -30.83 -2.98 1.16
CA TYR A 70 -30.02 -3.15 -0.04
C TYR A 70 -29.28 -4.49 -0.03
N VAL A 71 -28.61 -4.80 1.09
CA VAL A 71 -27.83 -6.05 1.24
C VAL A 71 -28.71 -7.27 1.10
N LYS A 72 -29.87 -7.28 1.78
CA LYS A 72 -30.84 -8.39 1.67
C LYS A 72 -31.29 -8.60 0.22
N LYS A 73 -31.66 -7.54 -0.48
CA LYS A 73 -32.14 -7.63 -1.87
C LYS A 73 -31.02 -8.01 -2.85
N ALA A 74 -29.81 -7.46 -2.67
CA ALA A 74 -28.66 -7.80 -3.50
C ALA A 74 -28.27 -9.28 -3.38
N ASN A 75 -28.38 -9.85 -2.17
CA ASN A 75 -28.10 -11.27 -1.93
C ASN A 75 -29.22 -12.19 -2.43
N LEU A 76 -30.48 -11.74 -2.41
CA LEU A 76 -31.63 -12.52 -2.91
C LEU A 76 -31.75 -12.53 -4.45
N GLY A 77 -30.98 -11.70 -5.14
CA GLY A 77 -31.07 -11.49 -6.59
C GLY A 77 -30.66 -12.66 -7.49
N GLU A 78 -30.61 -13.88 -6.97
CA GLU A 78 -30.34 -15.10 -7.77
C GLU A 78 -31.55 -15.55 -8.62
N GLY A 79 -32.72 -14.95 -8.45
CA GLY A 79 -34.00 -15.44 -9.00
C GLY A 79 -34.70 -14.56 -10.05
N GLY A 80 -33.97 -13.77 -10.84
CA GLY A 80 -34.57 -13.00 -11.94
C GLY A 80 -35.27 -11.70 -11.53
N VAL A 81 -35.03 -10.64 -12.26
CA VAL A 81 -35.50 -9.24 -12.11
C VAL A 81 -34.63 -8.38 -11.16
N GLY A 82 -33.32 -8.36 -11.43
CA GLY A 82 -32.35 -7.50 -10.71
C GLY A 82 -32.50 -5.99 -10.96
N TYR A 83 -33.51 -5.56 -11.67
CA TYR A 83 -33.73 -4.15 -12.00
C TYR A 83 -34.71 -3.43 -11.07
N GLU A 84 -35.28 -4.15 -10.11
CA GLU A 84 -36.12 -3.49 -9.12
C GLU A 84 -35.28 -2.56 -8.24
N LYS A 85 -35.53 -1.28 -8.36
CA LYS A 85 -35.08 -0.26 -7.41
C LYS A 85 -33.58 0.02 -7.36
N MET A 86 -32.87 0.06 -8.50
CA MET A 86 -31.46 0.51 -8.58
C MET A 86 -30.47 -0.38 -7.83
N ILE A 87 -30.76 -1.67 -7.66
CA ILE A 87 -29.93 -2.61 -6.92
C ILE A 87 -29.06 -3.43 -7.87
N ILE A 88 -27.75 -3.46 -7.61
CA ILE A 88 -26.81 -4.31 -8.32
C ILE A 88 -26.76 -5.67 -7.67
N THR A 89 -27.04 -6.70 -8.45
CA THR A 89 -26.97 -8.10 -8.04
C THR A 89 -25.65 -8.74 -8.49
N SER A 90 -25.34 -9.95 -7.98
CA SER A 90 -24.18 -10.73 -8.40
C SER A 90 -24.15 -10.99 -9.92
N ASN A 91 -25.28 -11.16 -10.54
CA ASN A 91 -25.38 -11.38 -11.99
C ASN A 91 -25.07 -10.13 -12.81
N LEU A 92 -25.53 -8.96 -12.37
CA LEU A 92 -25.16 -7.67 -12.97
C LEU A 92 -23.69 -7.36 -12.77
N LEU A 93 -23.15 -7.70 -11.60
CA LEU A 93 -21.74 -7.48 -11.28
C LEU A 93 -20.79 -8.20 -12.25
N LYS A 94 -21.13 -9.41 -12.68
CA LYS A 94 -20.33 -10.17 -13.67
C LYS A 94 -20.14 -9.44 -15.01
N LYS A 95 -21.01 -8.48 -15.33
CA LYS A 95 -20.98 -7.68 -16.55
C LYS A 95 -20.12 -6.41 -16.44
N ILE A 96 -19.63 -6.06 -15.23
CA ILE A 96 -18.90 -4.83 -14.96
C ILE A 96 -17.55 -5.13 -14.32
N ASN A 97 -16.62 -4.18 -14.48
CA ASN A 97 -15.33 -4.25 -13.80
C ASN A 97 -15.51 -3.97 -12.31
N GLU A 98 -15.29 -4.98 -11.46
CA GLU A 98 -15.43 -4.86 -10.01
C GLU A 98 -14.57 -3.76 -9.37
N ASN A 99 -13.48 -3.35 -10.02
CA ASN A 99 -12.62 -2.26 -9.54
C ASN A 99 -13.25 -0.87 -9.65
N LYS A 100 -14.37 -0.76 -10.37
CA LYS A 100 -15.16 0.48 -10.43
C LYS A 100 -16.04 0.69 -9.19
N ILE A 101 -16.29 -0.35 -8.39
CA ILE A 101 -17.27 -0.29 -7.29
C ILE A 101 -16.63 0.24 -6.02
N ILE A 102 -17.31 1.22 -5.42
CA ILE A 102 -17.02 1.77 -4.10
C ILE A 102 -18.24 1.49 -3.20
N PRO A 103 -18.18 0.50 -2.32
CA PRO A 103 -19.26 0.27 -1.34
C PRO A 103 -19.23 1.36 -0.27
N ILE A 104 -20.40 1.92 0.03
CA ILE A 104 -20.60 2.75 1.22
C ILE A 104 -21.69 2.11 2.07
N VAL A 105 -21.50 2.10 3.39
CA VAL A 105 -22.41 1.47 4.33
C VAL A 105 -23.21 2.54 5.06
N ARG A 106 -24.53 2.35 5.11
CA ARG A 106 -25.46 3.18 5.89
C ARG A 106 -26.48 2.27 6.57
N GLN A 107 -26.09 1.69 7.69
CA GLN A 107 -26.86 0.69 8.43
C GLN A 107 -27.00 1.09 9.89
N SER A 108 -28.06 0.63 10.55
CA SER A 108 -28.31 0.87 11.98
C SER A 108 -27.91 -0.30 12.88
N SER A 109 -27.60 -1.44 12.28
CA SER A 109 -27.21 -2.68 12.96
C SER A 109 -25.74 -3.04 12.70
N VAL A 110 -25.43 -4.32 12.62
CA VAL A 110 -24.11 -4.83 12.29
C VAL A 110 -23.76 -4.49 10.83
N THR A 111 -22.57 -3.96 10.60
CA THR A 111 -22.09 -3.62 9.27
C THR A 111 -21.97 -4.86 8.39
N GLU A 112 -22.75 -4.90 7.32
CA GLU A 112 -22.76 -5.97 6.34
C GLU A 112 -22.66 -5.43 4.91
N LEU A 113 -21.96 -6.17 4.06
CA LEU A 113 -21.93 -5.97 2.61
C LEU A 113 -22.61 -7.12 1.89
N PRO A 114 -23.14 -6.89 0.67
CA PRO A 114 -23.54 -8.00 -0.20
C PRO A 114 -22.45 -9.07 -0.28
N THR A 115 -22.84 -10.34 -0.33
CA THR A 115 -21.91 -11.48 -0.27
C THR A 115 -20.78 -11.39 -1.28
N PHE A 116 -21.06 -10.88 -2.47
CA PHE A 116 -20.08 -10.70 -3.55
C PHE A 116 -19.14 -9.49 -3.36
N LEU A 117 -19.36 -8.65 -2.34
CA LEU A 117 -18.52 -7.50 -2.00
C LEU A 117 -17.81 -7.62 -0.65
N LYS A 118 -17.93 -8.73 0.06
CA LYS A 118 -17.41 -8.91 1.43
C LYS A 118 -15.90 -8.67 1.55
N THR A 119 -15.16 -8.82 0.47
CA THR A 119 -13.70 -8.59 0.43
C THR A 119 -13.31 -7.16 0.06
N LYS A 120 -14.27 -6.30 -0.30
CA LYS A 120 -14.01 -4.92 -0.68
C LYS A 120 -13.87 -4.02 0.54
N LEU A 121 -12.93 -3.07 0.45
CA LEU A 121 -12.91 -1.94 1.38
C LEU A 121 -14.16 -1.10 1.15
N TYR A 122 -14.73 -0.60 2.22
CA TYR A 122 -15.93 0.23 2.20
C TYR A 122 -15.74 1.50 3.05
N ILE A 123 -16.63 2.48 2.85
CA ILE A 123 -16.67 3.70 3.65
C ILE A 123 -17.97 3.66 4.48
N ASN A 124 -17.87 3.95 5.77
CA ASN A 124 -18.99 3.88 6.69
C ASN A 124 -19.67 5.25 6.86
N PHE A 125 -20.94 5.35 6.46
CA PHE A 125 -21.80 6.51 6.64
C PHE A 125 -22.96 6.25 7.61
N SER A 126 -22.83 5.26 8.49
CA SER A 126 -23.87 4.89 9.46
C SER A 126 -23.96 5.85 10.65
N THR A 127 -22.88 6.60 10.91
CA THR A 127 -22.81 7.57 12.03
C THR A 127 -22.48 8.97 11.51
N ASP A 128 -23.16 9.97 12.06
CA ASP A 128 -22.96 11.37 11.63
C ASP A 128 -21.60 11.94 12.11
N GLY A 129 -21.01 11.42 13.17
CA GLY A 129 -19.79 11.95 13.76
C GLY A 129 -18.56 11.86 12.86
N GLU A 130 -18.53 10.90 11.94
CA GLU A 130 -17.42 10.69 10.99
C GLU A 130 -17.79 11.07 9.55
N TYR A 131 -18.99 11.63 9.34
CA TYR A 131 -19.52 11.87 8.01
C TYR A 131 -18.58 12.71 7.13
N GLU A 132 -18.06 13.83 7.64
CA GLU A 132 -17.22 14.72 6.85
C GLU A 132 -15.87 14.09 6.50
N PHE A 133 -15.27 13.37 7.42
CA PHE A 133 -14.02 12.63 7.17
C PHE A 133 -14.22 11.53 6.12
N ASN A 134 -15.31 10.77 6.22
CA ASN A 134 -15.65 9.71 5.29
C ASN A 134 -16.04 10.26 3.92
N TYR A 135 -16.70 11.42 3.88
CA TYR A 135 -17.01 12.12 2.65
C TYR A 135 -15.74 12.63 1.93
N ASP A 136 -14.78 13.22 2.65
CA ASP A 136 -13.49 13.63 2.08
C ASP A 136 -12.75 12.42 1.47
N ASN A 137 -12.70 11.29 2.18
CA ASN A 137 -12.11 10.06 1.68
C ASN A 137 -12.79 9.54 0.39
N LEU A 138 -14.13 9.64 0.32
CA LEU A 138 -14.88 9.27 -0.88
C LEU A 138 -14.51 10.14 -2.07
N VAL A 139 -14.52 11.46 -1.90
CA VAL A 139 -14.18 12.43 -2.95
C VAL A 139 -12.75 12.23 -3.43
N ARG A 140 -11.78 12.07 -2.52
CA ARG A 140 -10.39 11.77 -2.84
C ARG A 140 -10.24 10.48 -3.64
N SER A 141 -10.96 9.43 -3.25
CA SER A 141 -10.95 8.14 -3.96
C SER A 141 -11.45 8.27 -5.40
N ILE A 142 -12.49 9.05 -5.62
CA ILE A 142 -13.07 9.28 -6.96
C ILE A 142 -12.11 10.09 -7.83
N HIS A 143 -11.54 11.17 -7.30
CA HIS A 143 -10.58 12.03 -8.01
C HIS A 143 -9.17 11.43 -8.13
N LYS A 144 -8.91 10.26 -7.54
CA LYS A 144 -7.57 9.66 -7.46
C LYS A 144 -6.55 10.61 -6.82
N ALA A 145 -6.98 11.39 -5.83
CA ALA A 145 -6.19 12.38 -5.11
C ALA A 145 -5.94 11.91 -3.66
N PRO A 146 -5.02 10.97 -3.42
CA PRO A 146 -4.78 10.41 -2.10
C PRO A 146 -4.27 11.48 -1.14
N LEU A 147 -4.63 11.37 0.15
CA LEU A 147 -4.17 12.28 1.20
C LEU A 147 -2.64 12.22 1.37
N TYR A 148 -2.07 11.03 1.24
CA TYR A 148 -0.64 10.80 1.36
C TYR A 148 -0.04 10.40 0.01
N ILE A 149 1.00 11.10 -0.41
CA ILE A 149 1.77 10.72 -1.60
C ILE A 149 2.71 9.58 -1.20
N LYS A 150 2.64 8.46 -1.92
CA LYS A 150 3.56 7.34 -1.71
C LYS A 150 4.99 7.80 -2.01
N PRO A 151 5.92 7.75 -1.04
CA PRO A 151 7.31 8.12 -1.31
C PRO A 151 7.95 7.16 -2.32
N PRO A 152 8.98 7.60 -3.06
CA PRO A 152 9.74 6.72 -3.92
C PRO A 152 10.39 5.61 -3.09
N VAL A 153 10.57 4.45 -3.70
CA VAL A 153 11.32 3.35 -3.08
C VAL A 153 12.79 3.76 -3.04
N GLY A 154 13.39 3.70 -1.86
CA GLY A 154 14.83 3.91 -1.68
C GLY A 154 15.66 2.80 -2.34
N ASN A 155 16.95 3.02 -2.43
CA ASN A 155 17.88 1.99 -2.92
C ASN A 155 17.94 0.82 -1.94
N ASN A 156 18.24 -0.37 -2.46
CA ASN A 156 18.52 -1.52 -1.63
C ASN A 156 19.78 -1.23 -0.77
N PRO A 157 19.68 -1.24 0.58
CA PRO A 157 20.83 -0.99 1.45
C PRO A 157 21.82 -2.15 1.47
N PHE A 158 21.44 -3.31 0.93
CA PHE A 158 22.28 -4.49 0.86
C PHE A 158 22.84 -4.64 -0.54
N LEU A 159 24.18 -4.74 -0.63
CA LEU A 159 24.82 -5.10 -1.90
C LEU A 159 24.35 -6.51 -2.29
N THR A 160 23.90 -6.65 -3.52
CA THR A 160 23.63 -7.97 -4.10
C THR A 160 24.97 -8.70 -4.19
N VAL A 161 25.17 -9.74 -3.40
CA VAL A 161 26.27 -10.67 -3.61
C VAL A 161 25.93 -11.42 -4.89
N ASN A 162 26.51 -10.98 -6.02
CA ASN A 162 26.52 -11.83 -7.20
C ASN A 162 27.35 -13.05 -6.83
N GLU A 163 26.77 -14.24 -6.95
CA GLU A 163 27.39 -15.55 -6.71
C GLU A 163 28.45 -15.88 -7.76
N THR A 164 29.36 -14.97 -8.03
CA THR A 164 30.62 -15.29 -8.70
C THR A 164 31.69 -15.45 -7.63
N PRO A 165 32.44 -16.56 -7.60
CA PRO A 165 33.23 -17.00 -6.44
C PRO A 165 34.50 -16.20 -6.18
N ILE A 166 34.62 -14.97 -6.67
CA ILE A 166 35.66 -14.02 -6.27
C ILE A 166 34.96 -12.83 -5.66
N SER A 167 34.59 -13.02 -4.43
CA SER A 167 33.78 -12.14 -3.62
C SER A 167 34.43 -10.76 -3.47
N PRO A 168 33.68 -9.65 -3.71
CA PRO A 168 34.03 -8.32 -3.21
C PRO A 168 34.38 -8.33 -1.72
N TYR A 169 33.88 -9.31 -0.99
CA TYR A 169 34.16 -9.56 0.42
C TYR A 169 35.65 -9.88 0.67
N LYS A 170 36.30 -10.64 -0.20
CA LYS A 170 37.75 -10.95 -0.07
C LYS A 170 38.55 -9.66 -0.25
N SER A 171 38.24 -8.83 -1.24
CA SER A 171 38.91 -7.55 -1.44
C SER A 171 38.70 -6.59 -0.28
N LEU A 172 37.49 -6.57 0.33
CA LEU A 172 37.20 -5.77 1.50
C LEU A 172 37.94 -6.26 2.76
N LEU A 173 38.08 -7.58 2.92
CA LEU A 173 38.90 -8.16 3.99
C LEU A 173 40.37 -7.80 3.85
N ASP A 174 40.93 -7.89 2.62
CA ASP A 174 42.31 -7.51 2.32
C ASP A 174 42.55 -6.01 2.54
N GLU A 175 41.56 -5.17 2.17
CA GLU A 175 41.64 -3.74 2.38
C GLU A 175 41.61 -3.38 3.86
N LEU A 176 40.70 -4.01 4.63
CA LEU A 176 40.66 -3.85 6.07
C LEU A 176 41.93 -4.33 6.76
N LEU A 177 42.44 -5.49 6.39
CA LEU A 177 43.70 -6.05 6.95
C LEU A 177 44.88 -5.12 6.68
N LYS A 178 45.01 -4.58 5.45
CA LYS A 178 46.03 -3.60 5.10
C LYS A 178 45.92 -2.32 5.91
N ALA A 179 44.72 -1.80 6.07
CA ALA A 179 44.47 -0.59 6.86
C ALA A 179 44.85 -0.79 8.34
N ILE A 180 44.51 -1.94 8.94
CA ILE A 180 44.88 -2.30 10.31
C ILE A 180 46.42 -2.43 10.43
N ALA A 181 47.06 -3.09 9.48
CA ALA A 181 48.54 -3.27 9.49
C ALA A 181 49.27 -1.92 9.35
N ASN A 182 48.79 -1.01 8.50
CA ASN A 182 49.36 0.33 8.34
C ASN A 182 49.26 1.16 9.62
N GLU A 183 48.08 1.15 10.27
CA GLU A 183 47.87 1.88 11.53
C GLU A 183 48.72 1.27 12.65
N GLN A 184 48.88 -0.04 12.69
CA GLN A 184 49.76 -0.72 13.66
C GLN A 184 51.26 -0.41 13.43
N GLY A 185 51.66 -0.09 12.21
CA GLY A 185 53.05 0.31 11.90
C GLY A 185 53.48 1.60 12.59
N THR A 186 52.57 2.44 13.00
CA THR A 186 52.80 3.68 13.75
C THR A 186 52.53 3.54 15.27
N SER A 187 51.89 2.44 15.70
CA SER A 187 51.49 2.17 17.09
C SER A 187 51.51 0.66 17.34
N ASN A 188 51.63 0.22 18.56
CA ASN A 188 51.58 -1.22 18.90
C ASN A 188 50.17 -1.85 18.67
N TYR A 189 49.21 -1.10 18.26
CA TYR A 189 47.82 -1.52 17.99
C TYR A 189 47.17 -0.58 16.97
N ALA A 190 46.12 -1.04 16.31
CA ALA A 190 45.27 -0.24 15.44
C ALA A 190 43.94 0.06 16.12
N SER A 191 43.50 1.33 16.11
CA SER A 191 42.22 1.74 16.60
C SER A 191 41.14 1.57 15.52
N MET A 192 40.01 0.94 15.88
CA MET A 192 38.83 0.79 14.98
C MET A 192 38.37 2.12 14.39
N LYS A 193 38.45 3.20 15.16
CA LYS A 193 38.03 4.53 14.73
C LYS A 193 38.95 5.11 13.67
N GLU A 194 40.25 4.95 13.85
CA GLU A 194 41.28 5.45 12.89
C GLU A 194 41.23 4.65 11.59
N VAL A 195 41.15 3.32 11.68
CA VAL A 195 40.95 2.44 10.53
C VAL A 195 39.71 2.80 9.72
N ASN A 196 38.60 3.09 10.41
CA ASN A 196 37.34 3.49 9.73
C ASN A 196 37.40 4.89 9.11
N ASN A 197 38.18 5.81 9.65
CA ASN A 197 38.41 7.11 9.02
C ASN A 197 39.07 6.99 7.64
N VAL A 198 39.90 5.97 7.44
CA VAL A 198 40.58 5.68 6.15
C VAL A 198 39.63 4.96 5.20
N LEU A 199 38.89 3.94 5.68
CA LEU A 199 38.09 3.03 4.84
C LEU A 199 36.67 3.54 4.60
N ASN A 200 36.14 4.36 5.49
CA ASN A 200 34.75 4.90 5.44
C ASN A 200 33.67 3.82 5.31
N PHE A 201 33.87 2.66 5.95
CA PHE A 201 32.88 1.58 5.97
C PHE A 201 31.72 1.89 6.91
N SER A 202 30.54 1.33 6.62
CA SER A 202 29.45 1.35 7.60
C SER A 202 29.85 0.59 8.86
N GLY A 203 29.41 1.03 10.04
CA GLY A 203 29.78 0.37 11.31
C GLY A 203 29.42 -1.11 11.37
N GLY A 204 28.32 -1.53 10.70
CA GLY A 204 27.92 -2.93 10.57
C GLY A 204 28.87 -3.74 9.70
N LEU A 205 29.29 -3.20 8.55
CA LEU A 205 30.23 -3.85 7.64
C LEU A 205 31.60 -4.00 8.30
N LEU A 206 32.11 -2.93 8.89
CA LEU A 206 33.40 -2.95 9.59
C LEU A 206 33.43 -4.01 10.69
N ARG A 207 32.35 -4.09 11.48
CA ARG A 207 32.25 -5.11 12.55
C ARG A 207 32.22 -6.53 11.99
N ALA A 208 31.42 -6.78 10.92
CA ALA A 208 31.32 -8.10 10.30
C ALA A 208 32.69 -8.55 9.73
N LEU A 209 33.40 -7.65 9.02
CA LEU A 209 34.71 -7.93 8.48
C LEU A 209 35.76 -8.18 9.59
N SER A 210 35.71 -7.39 10.68
CA SER A 210 36.64 -7.57 11.82
C SER A 210 36.43 -8.90 12.52
N ILE A 211 35.16 -9.34 12.72
CA ILE A 211 34.90 -10.67 13.27
C ILE A 211 35.47 -11.78 12.41
N ASN A 212 35.31 -11.67 11.07
CA ASN A 212 35.86 -12.63 10.15
C ASN A 212 37.40 -12.70 10.21
N LEU A 213 38.08 -11.56 10.31
CA LEU A 213 39.54 -11.52 10.45
C LEU A 213 40.02 -12.13 11.77
N ILE A 214 39.22 -11.99 12.85
CA ILE A 214 39.48 -12.64 14.13
C ILE A 214 39.28 -14.15 14.01
N ASP A 215 38.18 -14.61 13.43
CA ASP A 215 37.87 -16.04 13.26
C ASP A 215 38.90 -16.74 12.35
N LEU A 216 39.44 -16.02 11.36
CA LEU A 216 40.52 -16.49 10.50
C LEU A 216 41.93 -16.34 11.14
N GLU A 217 42.01 -15.84 12.37
CA GLU A 217 43.26 -15.62 13.13
C GLU A 217 44.25 -14.67 12.46
N TYR A 218 43.79 -13.70 11.65
CA TYR A 218 44.64 -12.64 11.09
C TYR A 218 44.87 -11.49 12.03
N ILE A 219 43.89 -11.20 12.88
CA ILE A 219 43.92 -10.16 13.91
C ILE A 219 43.42 -10.71 15.25
N GLN A 220 43.79 -10.07 16.33
CA GLN A 220 43.22 -10.32 17.66
C GLN A 220 42.87 -9.00 18.34
N LEU A 221 41.92 -9.04 19.26
CA LEU A 221 41.60 -7.90 20.12
C LEU A 221 42.68 -7.71 21.18
N ASP A 222 43.07 -6.46 21.40
CA ASP A 222 43.93 -6.15 22.53
C ASP A 222 43.15 -6.35 23.84
N ASN A 223 43.71 -7.13 24.75
CA ASN A 223 43.08 -7.47 26.03
C ASN A 223 42.85 -6.27 26.95
N SER A 224 43.47 -5.13 26.70
CA SER A 224 43.30 -3.90 27.49
C SER A 224 42.16 -3.02 27.00
N ASN A 225 41.67 -3.17 25.76
CA ASN A 225 40.60 -2.33 25.18
C ASN A 225 39.97 -3.01 23.97
N SER A 226 38.71 -3.34 24.06
CA SER A 226 37.92 -4.06 23.02
C SER A 226 37.75 -3.33 21.68
N PHE A 227 38.26 -2.13 21.53
CA PHE A 227 38.25 -1.36 20.27
C PHE A 227 39.62 -1.25 19.58
N LYS A 228 40.61 -2.04 20.01
CA LYS A 228 41.95 -2.07 19.43
C LYS A 228 42.24 -3.45 18.90
N PHE A 229 42.93 -3.49 17.74
CA PHE A 229 43.32 -4.72 17.08
C PHE A 229 44.83 -4.82 16.96
N VAL A 230 45.35 -6.04 17.01
CA VAL A 230 46.74 -6.37 16.74
C VAL A 230 46.79 -7.40 15.62
N VAL A 231 47.57 -7.14 14.60
CA VAL A 231 47.82 -8.11 13.49
C VAL A 231 48.75 -9.21 13.99
N ILE A 232 48.38 -10.46 13.73
CA ILE A 232 49.20 -11.61 14.07
C ILE A 232 50.26 -11.78 12.96
N THR A 233 51.50 -11.37 13.23
CA THR A 233 52.60 -11.27 12.25
C THR A 233 52.99 -12.57 11.55
N ASN A 234 52.60 -13.73 12.07
CA ASN A 234 52.97 -15.03 11.49
C ASN A 234 52.11 -15.50 10.29
N LYS A 235 51.05 -14.74 9.94
CA LYS A 235 50.15 -15.10 8.83
C LYS A 235 50.09 -14.08 7.68
N VAL A 236 50.97 -13.06 7.66
CA VAL A 236 50.93 -11.96 6.65
C VAL A 236 51.62 -12.35 5.31
N SER A 237 51.99 -13.61 5.08
CA SER A 237 52.23 -14.09 3.73
C SER A 237 50.90 -14.63 3.17
N CYS A 238 50.29 -13.89 2.22
CA CYS A 238 49.07 -14.34 1.53
C CYS A 238 49.19 -15.82 1.14
N PRO A 239 48.32 -16.71 1.67
CA PRO A 239 48.13 -17.98 1.00
C PRO A 239 47.29 -17.69 -0.25
N GLU A 240 47.78 -18.09 -1.41
CA GLU A 240 46.94 -18.33 -2.58
C GLU A 240 45.86 -19.32 -2.16
N ILE A 241 44.67 -18.83 -1.90
CA ILE A 241 43.52 -19.67 -1.63
C ILE A 241 43.01 -20.11 -3.00
N GLY A 242 43.27 -21.40 -3.31
CA GLY A 242 42.78 -22.11 -4.47
C GLY A 242 41.25 -22.19 -4.56
#